data_3c88d23161895362af4f0c2875e67856
#
_entry.id   3c88d23161895362af4f0c2875e67856
#
_cell.length_a   1.000
_cell.length_b   1.000
_cell.length_c   1.000
_cell.angle_alpha   90.00
_cell.angle_beta   90.00
_cell.angle_gamma   90.00
#
_symmetry.space_group_name_H-M   'P 1'
#
loop_
_entity.id
_entity.type
_entity.pdbx_description
1 polymer ?
#
loop_
_entity_poly.entity_id
_entity_poly.type
_entity_poly.pdbx_seq_one_letter_code
_entity_poly.pdbx_strand_id
1 'polypeptide(L)'
;MAFRNVTFSYETNRRILHGVDFIVPAGKTTAIVGPSGAGKSTISRILFRFYDVDGGAVTIDGQDIRDITQKSLRATIGIVPQDTVLFNDSIYYNIAYGRPAASREEVEEAARLARIHDFVSSLPEGYDTKVGERGLKLSGGEKQRVAIARTILKKPDILLFDEATSALDSQTEREIQASLREVSANRTTLVIAHRLSTIIDSDEILVLEAGRIVERGAHSELLETDGVYAKMWRRQQEAAEAEKTLAGAIADGALRPT
;
A
#
# COMPACT_ATOMS: atom_id res chain seq x y z
N MET A 1 -2.83 -15.66 -6.41
CA MET A 1 -1.52 -15.63 -5.72
C MET A 1 -1.63 -16.37 -4.40
N ALA A 2 -0.61 -17.14 -3.99
CA ALA A 2 -0.66 -17.87 -2.72
C ALA A 2 0.70 -17.91 -2.01
N PHE A 3 0.68 -17.80 -0.70
CA PHE A 3 1.77 -18.11 0.22
C PHE A 3 1.46 -19.46 0.87
N ARG A 4 2.36 -20.44 0.75
CA ARG A 4 2.16 -21.80 1.26
C ARG A 4 3.22 -22.16 2.27
N ASN A 5 2.82 -22.20 3.54
CA ASN A 5 3.67 -22.53 4.69
C ASN A 5 5.03 -21.80 4.68
N VAL A 6 4.99 -20.50 4.38
CA VAL A 6 6.20 -19.69 4.18
C VAL A 6 6.92 -19.46 5.50
N THR A 7 8.19 -19.83 5.57
CA THR A 7 9.11 -19.49 6.66
C THR A 7 10.23 -18.60 6.12
N PHE A 8 10.65 -17.63 6.93
CA PHE A 8 11.70 -16.69 6.52
C PHE A 8 12.44 -16.07 7.69
N SER A 9 13.74 -15.90 7.50
CA SER A 9 14.68 -15.24 8.42
C SER A 9 15.57 -14.27 7.65
N TYR A 10 15.83 -13.07 8.16
CA TYR A 10 16.88 -12.20 7.60
C TYR A 10 18.28 -12.68 8.00
N GLU A 11 18.38 -13.25 9.20
CA GLU A 11 19.58 -13.81 9.79
C GLU A 11 19.25 -15.21 10.34
N THR A 12 20.24 -16.10 10.36
CA THR A 12 20.07 -17.52 10.68
C THR A 12 19.38 -17.76 12.03
N ASN A 13 19.54 -16.84 12.99
CA ASN A 13 19.04 -16.98 14.35
C ASN A 13 17.75 -16.23 14.66
N ARG A 14 17.18 -15.48 13.69
CA ARG A 14 15.98 -14.67 13.91
C ARG A 14 14.92 -14.92 12.84
N ARG A 15 14.08 -15.91 13.09
CA ARG A 15 12.95 -16.19 12.21
C ARG A 15 11.88 -15.09 12.33
N ILE A 16 11.44 -14.58 11.19
CA ILE A 16 10.44 -13.53 11.09
C ILE A 16 9.06 -14.07 10.69
N LEU A 17 9.03 -15.03 9.74
CA LEU A 17 7.79 -15.71 9.35
C LEU A 17 7.84 -17.18 9.74
N HIS A 18 6.75 -17.66 10.34
CA HIS A 18 6.65 -18.97 10.98
C HIS A 18 5.55 -19.84 10.34
N GLY A 19 5.68 -20.13 9.05
CA GLY A 19 4.68 -20.94 8.33
C GLY A 19 3.45 -20.15 7.95
N VAL A 20 3.64 -18.98 7.33
CA VAL A 20 2.54 -18.14 6.84
C VAL A 20 1.87 -18.80 5.66
N ASP A 21 0.55 -19.01 5.74
CA ASP A 21 -0.24 -19.67 4.72
C ASP A 21 -1.53 -18.89 4.43
N PHE A 22 -1.67 -18.37 3.18
CA PHE A 22 -2.87 -17.68 2.71
C PHE A 22 -2.93 -17.63 1.19
N ILE A 23 -4.13 -17.35 0.68
CA ILE A 23 -4.39 -17.16 -0.74
C ILE A 23 -5.01 -15.79 -0.94
N VAL A 24 -4.54 -15.06 -1.95
CA VAL A 24 -5.24 -13.91 -2.50
C VAL A 24 -5.92 -14.35 -3.80
N PRO A 25 -7.25 -14.52 -3.81
CA PRO A 25 -7.97 -14.95 -5.00
C PRO A 25 -7.86 -13.91 -6.12
N ALA A 26 -7.96 -14.37 -7.38
CA ALA A 26 -7.94 -13.46 -8.52
C ALA A 26 -9.09 -12.42 -8.44
N GLY A 27 -8.76 -11.17 -8.67
CA GLY A 27 -9.73 -10.06 -8.64
C GLY A 27 -10.24 -9.70 -7.24
N LYS A 28 -9.66 -10.25 -6.16
CA LYS A 28 -10.04 -9.99 -4.77
C LYS A 28 -8.99 -9.18 -4.04
N THR A 29 -9.43 -8.52 -2.97
CA THR A 29 -8.56 -7.75 -2.07
C THR A 29 -8.39 -8.49 -0.75
N THR A 30 -7.15 -8.85 -0.42
CA THR A 30 -6.79 -9.39 0.89
C THR A 30 -5.92 -8.36 1.62
N ALA A 31 -6.29 -8.05 2.86
CA ALA A 31 -5.54 -7.13 3.70
C ALA A 31 -4.73 -7.87 4.77
N ILE A 32 -3.54 -7.37 5.06
CA ILE A 32 -2.70 -7.85 6.17
C ILE A 32 -2.53 -6.72 7.18
N VAL A 33 -2.91 -7.00 8.42
CA VAL A 33 -2.76 -6.09 9.56
C VAL A 33 -2.03 -6.77 10.71
N GLY A 34 -1.60 -6.00 11.67
CA GLY A 34 -0.92 -6.51 12.86
C GLY A 34 0.01 -5.45 13.48
N PRO A 35 0.53 -5.70 14.67
CA PRO A 35 1.44 -4.80 15.37
C PRO A 35 2.73 -4.53 14.57
N SER A 36 3.45 -3.48 14.96
CA SER A 36 4.78 -3.23 14.40
C SER A 36 5.70 -4.42 14.68
N GLY A 37 6.52 -4.79 13.70
CA GLY A 37 7.41 -5.95 13.80
C GLY A 37 6.76 -7.32 13.59
N ALA A 38 5.45 -7.40 13.31
CA ALA A 38 4.75 -8.66 13.06
C ALA A 38 5.21 -9.43 11.80
N GLY A 39 5.94 -8.76 10.87
CA GLY A 39 6.42 -9.36 9.63
C GLY A 39 5.69 -8.88 8.36
N LYS A 40 4.81 -7.89 8.45
CA LYS A 40 4.03 -7.39 7.33
C LYS A 40 4.89 -6.93 6.14
N SER A 41 5.86 -6.04 6.37
CA SER A 41 6.77 -5.57 5.31
C SER A 41 7.71 -6.67 4.79
N THR A 42 7.89 -7.77 5.54
CA THR A 42 8.63 -8.94 5.06
C THR A 42 7.84 -9.65 3.97
N ILE A 43 6.50 -9.72 4.09
CA ILE A 43 5.63 -10.33 3.07
C ILE A 43 5.75 -9.56 1.76
N SER A 44 5.73 -8.22 1.77
CA SER A 44 5.93 -7.41 0.56
C SER A 44 7.29 -7.65 -0.09
N ARG A 45 8.36 -7.71 0.72
CA ARG A 45 9.72 -7.95 0.24
C ARG A 45 9.90 -9.35 -0.40
N ILE A 46 9.27 -10.37 0.19
CA ILE A 46 9.27 -11.72 -0.37
C ILE A 46 8.46 -11.76 -1.68
N LEU A 47 7.29 -11.13 -1.74
CA LEU A 47 6.48 -11.07 -2.96
C LEU A 47 7.25 -10.44 -4.13
N PHE A 48 8.03 -9.37 -3.88
CA PHE A 48 8.93 -8.76 -4.87
C PHE A 48 10.21 -9.56 -5.12
N ARG A 49 10.40 -10.67 -4.39
CA ARG A 49 11.58 -11.50 -4.44
C ARG A 49 12.86 -10.68 -4.27
N PHE A 50 12.87 -9.80 -3.23
CA PHE A 50 14.11 -9.24 -2.70
C PHE A 50 14.87 -10.28 -1.89
N TYR A 51 14.17 -11.29 -1.39
CA TYR A 51 14.67 -12.45 -0.67
C TYR A 51 13.91 -13.69 -1.12
N ASP A 52 14.58 -14.83 -1.19
CA ASP A 52 13.95 -16.13 -1.32
C ASP A 52 13.54 -16.65 0.07
N VAL A 53 12.53 -17.48 0.15
CA VAL A 53 12.02 -18.04 1.42
C VAL A 53 12.91 -19.17 1.93
N ASP A 54 13.00 -19.35 3.26
CA ASP A 54 13.73 -20.47 3.88
C ASP A 54 12.99 -21.80 3.68
N GLY A 55 11.66 -21.75 3.68
CA GLY A 55 10.80 -22.91 3.47
C GLY A 55 9.42 -22.51 2.98
N GLY A 56 8.71 -23.46 2.43
CA GLY A 56 7.44 -23.21 1.75
C GLY A 56 7.63 -22.61 0.36
N ALA A 57 6.59 -21.98 -0.17
CA ALA A 57 6.59 -21.39 -1.50
C ALA A 57 5.65 -20.19 -1.61
N VAL A 58 6.00 -19.24 -2.49
CA VAL A 58 5.08 -18.20 -2.96
C VAL A 58 4.78 -18.50 -4.43
N THR A 59 3.49 -18.58 -4.77
CA THR A 59 3.07 -18.93 -6.12
C THR A 59 2.13 -17.88 -6.71
N ILE A 60 2.27 -17.62 -8.01
CA ILE A 60 1.33 -16.84 -8.82
C ILE A 60 0.83 -17.76 -9.92
N ASP A 61 -0.48 -17.96 -10.00
CA ASP A 61 -1.16 -18.85 -10.94
C ASP A 61 -0.57 -20.29 -10.93
N GLY A 62 -0.20 -20.74 -9.72
CA GLY A 62 0.37 -22.06 -9.48
C GLY A 62 1.87 -22.18 -9.74
N GLN A 63 2.52 -21.17 -10.32
CA GLN A 63 3.96 -21.15 -10.58
C GLN A 63 4.72 -20.52 -9.41
N ASP A 64 5.75 -21.21 -8.91
CA ASP A 64 6.62 -20.66 -7.85
C ASP A 64 7.40 -19.44 -8.39
N ILE A 65 7.44 -18.36 -7.60
CA ILE A 65 8.15 -17.14 -7.99
C ILE A 65 9.65 -17.35 -8.14
N ARG A 66 10.22 -18.43 -7.59
CA ARG A 66 11.63 -18.82 -7.73
C ARG A 66 11.95 -19.37 -9.11
N ASP A 67 10.96 -19.90 -9.82
CA ASP A 67 11.10 -20.53 -11.15
C ASP A 67 10.98 -19.53 -12.29
N ILE A 68 10.72 -18.25 -12.00
CA ILE A 68 10.61 -17.17 -12.98
C ILE A 68 11.68 -16.10 -12.76
N THR A 69 11.99 -15.33 -13.80
CA THR A 69 12.94 -14.21 -13.64
C THR A 69 12.34 -13.10 -12.79
N GLN A 70 13.17 -12.43 -11.99
CA GLN A 70 12.74 -11.27 -11.20
C GLN A 70 12.13 -10.16 -12.08
N LYS A 71 12.63 -10.00 -13.32
CA LYS A 71 12.09 -9.02 -14.28
C LYS A 71 10.65 -9.37 -14.66
N SER A 72 10.37 -10.63 -14.98
CA SER A 72 9.02 -11.10 -15.31
C SER A 72 8.09 -10.94 -14.10
N LEU A 73 8.50 -11.41 -12.93
CA LEU A 73 7.74 -11.28 -11.68
C LEU A 73 7.37 -9.81 -11.39
N ARG A 74 8.37 -8.94 -11.40
CA ARG A 74 8.16 -7.52 -11.07
C ARG A 74 7.36 -6.77 -12.14
N ALA A 75 7.30 -7.27 -13.37
CA ALA A 75 6.44 -6.71 -14.40
C ALA A 75 4.95 -6.90 -14.08
N THR A 76 4.57 -8.04 -13.48
CA THR A 76 3.16 -8.36 -13.14
C THR A 76 2.68 -7.67 -11.86
N ILE A 77 3.58 -7.17 -11.00
CA ILE A 77 3.23 -6.58 -9.71
C ILE A 77 3.41 -5.06 -9.76
N GLY A 78 2.37 -4.30 -9.44
CA GLY A 78 2.44 -2.85 -9.18
C GLY A 78 2.47 -2.59 -7.68
N ILE A 79 3.30 -1.64 -7.25
CA ILE A 79 3.38 -1.23 -5.85
C ILE A 79 3.06 0.25 -5.69
N VAL A 80 2.25 0.56 -4.67
CA VAL A 80 2.14 1.89 -4.09
C VAL A 80 2.78 1.82 -2.71
N PRO A 81 4.02 2.32 -2.54
CA PRO A 81 4.77 2.20 -1.30
C PRO A 81 4.33 3.24 -0.26
N GLN A 82 4.71 3.02 0.99
CA GLN A 82 4.53 3.97 2.09
C GLN A 82 5.28 5.28 1.81
N ASP A 83 6.58 5.17 1.54
CA ASP A 83 7.44 6.31 1.22
C ASP A 83 7.67 6.39 -0.27
N THR A 84 7.05 7.39 -0.90
CA THR A 84 7.23 7.63 -2.33
C THR A 84 8.50 8.43 -2.60
N VAL A 85 9.44 7.78 -3.28
CA VAL A 85 10.65 8.43 -3.81
C VAL A 85 10.39 8.91 -5.23
N LEU A 86 10.73 10.16 -5.49
CA LEU A 86 10.71 10.77 -6.81
C LEU A 86 12.13 10.90 -7.37
N PHE A 87 12.26 10.67 -8.67
CA PHE A 87 13.49 10.98 -9.39
C PHE A 87 13.63 12.51 -9.53
N ASN A 88 14.87 12.99 -9.51
CA ASN A 88 15.19 14.39 -9.81
C ASN A 88 15.01 14.68 -11.31
N ASP A 89 13.75 14.64 -11.76
CA ASP A 89 13.34 14.79 -13.15
C ASP A 89 11.91 15.38 -13.20
N SER A 90 11.34 15.50 -14.39
CA SER A 90 9.99 16.01 -14.59
C SER A 90 8.92 15.12 -13.94
N ILE A 91 7.74 15.71 -13.66
CA ILE A 91 6.56 14.94 -13.21
C ILE A 91 6.21 13.90 -14.29
N TYR A 92 6.29 14.29 -15.57
CA TYR A 92 6.09 13.37 -16.69
C TYR A 92 6.99 12.13 -16.57
N TYR A 93 8.29 12.32 -16.42
CA TYR A 93 9.25 11.22 -16.28
C TYR A 93 8.92 10.33 -15.08
N ASN A 94 8.59 10.93 -13.96
CA ASN A 94 8.25 10.20 -12.76
C ASN A 94 7.03 9.29 -12.92
N ILE A 95 6.01 9.70 -13.68
CA ILE A 95 4.83 8.88 -14.00
C ILE A 95 5.17 7.86 -15.08
N ALA A 96 5.80 8.30 -16.18
CA ALA A 96 6.18 7.47 -17.32
C ALA A 96 7.15 6.34 -16.96
N TYR A 97 7.86 6.46 -15.82
CA TYR A 97 8.72 5.40 -15.30
C TYR A 97 7.98 4.07 -15.06
N GLY A 98 6.66 4.12 -14.81
CA GLY A 98 5.81 2.92 -14.72
C GLY A 98 5.77 2.11 -16.01
N ARG A 99 5.78 2.77 -17.16
CA ARG A 99 5.83 2.19 -18.52
C ARG A 99 6.47 3.19 -19.49
N PRO A 100 7.80 3.13 -19.68
CA PRO A 100 8.53 4.11 -20.49
C PRO A 100 8.08 4.25 -21.95
N ALA A 101 7.43 3.22 -22.50
CA ALA A 101 6.90 3.24 -23.87
C ALA A 101 5.46 3.82 -23.96
N ALA A 102 4.91 4.35 -22.86
CA ALA A 102 3.58 4.96 -22.85
C ALA A 102 3.57 6.28 -23.63
N SER A 103 2.44 6.57 -24.31
CA SER A 103 2.23 7.87 -24.92
C SER A 103 1.98 8.96 -23.87
N ARG A 104 2.07 10.23 -24.28
CA ARG A 104 1.79 11.37 -23.39
C ARG A 104 0.34 11.32 -22.89
N GLU A 105 -0.60 10.98 -23.77
CA GLU A 105 -2.02 10.86 -23.46
C GLU A 105 -2.28 9.78 -22.40
N GLU A 106 -1.56 8.64 -22.47
CA GLU A 106 -1.66 7.58 -21.46
C GLU A 106 -1.11 8.01 -20.09
N VAL A 107 -0.03 8.80 -20.09
CA VAL A 107 0.56 9.38 -18.87
C VAL A 107 -0.43 10.36 -18.22
N GLU A 108 -1.02 11.26 -19.03
CA GLU A 108 -2.02 12.22 -18.55
C GLU A 108 -3.28 11.54 -18.05
N GLU A 109 -3.74 10.47 -18.73
CA GLU A 109 -4.88 9.68 -18.27
C GLU A 109 -4.61 8.98 -16.94
N ALA A 110 -3.43 8.38 -16.78
CA ALA A 110 -3.01 7.82 -15.50
C ALA A 110 -2.96 8.88 -14.39
N ALA A 111 -2.55 10.11 -14.70
CA ALA A 111 -2.54 11.23 -13.76
C ALA A 111 -3.97 11.68 -13.40
N ARG A 112 -4.95 11.66 -14.33
CA ARG A 112 -6.36 11.96 -14.04
C ARG A 112 -6.95 10.92 -13.09
N LEU A 113 -6.76 9.64 -13.38
CA LEU A 113 -7.22 8.55 -12.53
C LEU A 113 -6.59 8.60 -11.12
N ALA A 114 -5.34 9.06 -11.01
CA ALA A 114 -4.66 9.29 -9.73
C ALA A 114 -5.01 10.65 -9.09
N ARG A 115 -5.89 11.46 -9.70
CA ARG A 115 -6.32 12.79 -9.24
C ARG A 115 -5.17 13.77 -8.98
N ILE A 116 -4.10 13.71 -9.82
CA ILE A 116 -2.98 14.65 -9.78
C ILE A 116 -2.94 15.58 -11.00
N HIS A 117 -3.72 15.30 -12.04
CA HIS A 117 -3.70 16.02 -13.31
C HIS A 117 -3.96 17.51 -13.14
N ASP A 118 -5.00 17.90 -12.41
CA ASP A 118 -5.41 19.30 -12.24
C ASP A 118 -4.32 20.11 -11.53
N PHE A 119 -3.71 19.53 -10.47
CA PHE A 119 -2.56 20.13 -9.81
C PHE A 119 -1.39 20.31 -10.78
N VAL A 120 -1.02 19.27 -11.52
CA VAL A 120 0.09 19.34 -12.48
C VAL A 120 -0.17 20.38 -13.57
N SER A 121 -1.41 20.45 -14.08
CA SER A 121 -1.81 21.40 -15.12
C SER A 121 -1.82 22.86 -14.63
N SER A 122 -1.95 23.11 -13.32
CA SER A 122 -1.87 24.44 -12.72
C SER A 122 -0.43 24.97 -12.57
N LEU A 123 0.57 24.10 -12.71
CA LEU A 123 1.98 24.50 -12.61
C LEU A 123 2.45 25.23 -13.87
N PRO A 124 3.37 26.20 -13.78
CA PRO A 124 3.84 26.97 -14.93
C PRO A 124 4.41 26.11 -16.07
N GLU A 125 5.12 25.03 -15.73
CA GLU A 125 5.72 24.09 -16.69
C GLU A 125 4.90 22.79 -16.84
N GLY A 126 3.75 22.70 -16.18
CA GLY A 126 2.86 21.53 -16.23
C GLY A 126 3.61 20.23 -15.91
N TYR A 127 3.47 19.26 -16.78
CA TYR A 127 4.13 17.95 -16.66
C TYR A 127 5.66 17.99 -16.78
N ASP A 128 6.21 19.05 -17.37
CA ASP A 128 7.67 19.22 -17.54
C ASP A 128 8.32 19.84 -16.29
N THR A 129 7.52 20.21 -15.28
CA THR A 129 8.00 20.71 -14.00
C THR A 129 8.92 19.70 -13.32
N LYS A 130 10.16 20.12 -13.05
CA LYS A 130 11.15 19.28 -12.35
C LYS A 130 10.82 19.19 -10.88
N VAL A 131 10.86 17.97 -10.35
CA VAL A 131 10.59 17.63 -8.95
C VAL A 131 11.76 16.87 -8.34
N GLY A 132 11.69 16.60 -7.02
CA GLY A 132 12.76 15.92 -6.28
C GLY A 132 13.61 16.92 -5.47
N GLU A 133 14.83 16.54 -5.11
CA GLU A 133 15.68 17.35 -4.22
C GLU A 133 16.09 18.69 -4.83
N ARG A 134 16.22 18.78 -6.15
CA ARG A 134 16.68 19.96 -6.89
C ARG A 134 15.57 20.71 -7.64
N GLY A 135 14.33 20.31 -7.46
CA GLY A 135 13.17 20.90 -8.10
C GLY A 135 12.06 21.25 -7.11
N LEU A 136 10.83 21.36 -7.64
CA LEU A 136 9.65 21.60 -6.81
C LEU A 136 9.49 20.47 -5.79
N LYS A 137 9.31 20.83 -4.52
CA LYS A 137 9.00 19.87 -3.45
C LYS A 137 7.51 19.63 -3.43
N LEU A 138 7.11 18.43 -3.81
CA LEU A 138 5.74 17.98 -3.70
C LEU A 138 5.40 17.63 -2.23
N SER A 139 4.16 17.90 -1.83
CA SER A 139 3.60 17.42 -0.57
C SER A 139 3.55 15.87 -0.52
N GLY A 140 3.35 15.30 0.66
CA GLY A 140 3.18 13.84 0.82
C GLY A 140 2.06 13.28 -0.05
N GLY A 141 0.90 13.97 -0.08
CA GLY A 141 -0.25 13.56 -0.90
C GLY A 141 0.02 13.61 -2.41
N GLU A 142 0.68 14.66 -2.89
CA GLU A 142 1.05 14.79 -4.31
C GLU A 142 2.06 13.71 -4.72
N LYS A 143 3.08 13.44 -3.91
CA LYS A 143 4.02 12.32 -4.14
C LYS A 143 3.30 10.99 -4.24
N GLN A 144 2.35 10.75 -3.33
CA GLN A 144 1.57 9.51 -3.31
C GLN A 144 0.71 9.37 -4.55
N ARG A 145 0.06 10.45 -5.02
CA ARG A 145 -0.71 10.46 -6.27
C ARG A 145 0.18 10.20 -7.49
N VAL A 146 1.41 10.70 -7.51
CA VAL A 146 2.40 10.36 -8.58
C VAL A 146 2.74 8.87 -8.54
N ALA A 147 2.93 8.27 -7.36
CA ALA A 147 3.17 6.82 -7.25
C ALA A 147 1.96 5.99 -7.71
N ILE A 148 0.74 6.45 -7.40
CA ILE A 148 -0.50 5.83 -7.89
C ILE A 148 -0.58 5.93 -9.41
N ALA A 149 -0.35 7.11 -10.00
CA ALA A 149 -0.33 7.31 -11.45
C ALA A 149 0.70 6.39 -12.15
N ARG A 150 1.90 6.29 -11.59
CA ARG A 150 2.95 5.34 -12.03
C ARG A 150 2.46 3.90 -12.04
N THR A 151 1.75 3.50 -10.99
CA THR A 151 1.21 2.13 -10.85
C THR A 151 0.06 1.88 -11.82
N ILE A 152 -0.84 2.86 -12.00
CA ILE A 152 -1.94 2.79 -12.97
C ILE A 152 -1.38 2.62 -14.39
N LEU A 153 -0.39 3.46 -14.77
CA LEU A 153 0.23 3.44 -16.09
C LEU A 153 0.90 2.11 -16.41
N LYS A 154 1.45 1.45 -15.40
CA LYS A 154 2.08 0.13 -15.52
C LYS A 154 1.08 -0.96 -15.89
N LYS A 155 -0.21 -0.83 -15.52
CA LYS A 155 -1.30 -1.82 -15.74
C LYS A 155 -0.94 -3.22 -15.21
N PRO A 156 -0.52 -3.37 -13.96
CA PRO A 156 -0.12 -4.67 -13.41
C PRO A 156 -1.34 -5.57 -13.15
N ASP A 157 -1.12 -6.91 -13.14
CA ASP A 157 -2.14 -7.90 -12.81
C ASP A 157 -2.37 -7.99 -11.29
N ILE A 158 -1.33 -7.72 -10.51
CA ILE A 158 -1.34 -7.77 -9.05
C ILE A 158 -0.96 -6.38 -8.50
N LEU A 159 -1.75 -5.90 -7.54
CA LEU A 159 -1.47 -4.68 -6.82
C LEU A 159 -1.00 -4.99 -5.40
N LEU A 160 0.03 -4.26 -4.97
CA LEU A 160 0.48 -4.22 -3.58
C LEU A 160 0.40 -2.78 -3.07
N PHE A 161 -0.41 -2.57 -2.04
CA PHE A 161 -0.45 -1.31 -1.30
C PHE A 161 0.25 -1.50 0.04
N ASP A 162 1.40 -0.84 0.21
CA ASP A 162 2.22 -0.96 1.42
C ASP A 162 2.11 0.35 2.22
N GLU A 163 1.18 0.38 3.19
CA GLU A 163 0.92 1.53 4.07
C GLU A 163 0.68 2.85 3.32
N ALA A 164 0.06 2.78 2.15
CA ALA A 164 -0.02 3.86 1.15
C ALA A 164 -0.65 5.18 1.64
N THR A 165 -1.21 5.26 2.86
CA THR A 165 -1.88 6.46 3.39
C THR A 165 -1.44 6.86 4.79
N SER A 166 -0.42 6.22 5.36
CA SER A 166 -0.08 6.35 6.79
C SER A 166 0.41 7.75 7.22
N ALA A 167 0.93 8.56 6.29
CA ALA A 167 1.55 9.85 6.57
C ALA A 167 0.74 11.07 6.05
N LEU A 168 -0.56 10.89 5.76
CA LEU A 168 -1.40 11.90 5.12
C LEU A 168 -2.42 12.50 6.11
N ASP A 169 -2.81 13.75 5.86
CA ASP A 169 -3.96 14.35 6.53
C ASP A 169 -5.27 13.63 6.14
N SER A 170 -6.29 13.73 6.99
CA SER A 170 -7.52 12.95 6.87
C SER A 170 -8.32 13.22 5.58
N GLN A 171 -8.22 14.40 4.97
CA GLN A 171 -8.94 14.71 3.74
C GLN A 171 -8.20 14.09 2.55
N THR A 172 -6.91 14.35 2.42
CA THR A 172 -6.03 13.77 1.39
C THR A 172 -6.07 12.24 1.44
N GLU A 173 -6.09 11.65 2.65
CA GLU A 173 -6.21 10.21 2.84
C GLU A 173 -7.48 9.64 2.20
N ARG A 174 -8.66 10.24 2.46
CA ARG A 174 -9.95 9.78 1.88
C ARG A 174 -9.93 9.81 0.35
N GLU A 175 -9.38 10.87 -0.23
CA GLU A 175 -9.29 11.02 -1.68
C GLU A 175 -8.35 9.99 -2.30
N ILE A 176 -7.22 9.72 -1.67
CA ILE A 176 -6.27 8.69 -2.11
C ILE A 176 -6.88 7.29 -1.95
N GLN A 177 -7.57 7.01 -0.85
CA GLN A 177 -8.29 5.75 -0.67
C GLN A 177 -9.33 5.51 -1.77
N ALA A 178 -10.10 6.56 -2.16
CA ALA A 178 -11.04 6.45 -3.26
C ALA A 178 -10.33 6.08 -4.58
N SER A 179 -9.21 6.74 -4.90
CA SER A 179 -8.41 6.40 -6.08
C SER A 179 -7.85 4.98 -6.03
N LEU A 180 -7.37 4.52 -4.86
CA LEU A 180 -6.86 3.16 -4.69
C LEU A 180 -7.97 2.11 -4.88
N ARG A 181 -9.20 2.37 -4.39
CA ARG A 181 -10.36 1.49 -4.62
C ARG A 181 -10.71 1.38 -6.10
N GLU A 182 -10.74 2.51 -6.83
CA GLU A 182 -10.99 2.52 -8.27
C GLU A 182 -9.92 1.70 -9.03
N VAL A 183 -8.66 1.84 -8.64
CA VAL A 183 -7.53 1.14 -9.26
C VAL A 183 -7.55 -0.35 -8.93
N SER A 184 -7.98 -0.74 -7.73
CA SER A 184 -8.04 -2.15 -7.29
C SER A 184 -9.25 -2.91 -7.83
N ALA A 185 -10.26 -2.22 -8.37
CA ALA A 185 -11.47 -2.86 -8.88
C ALA A 185 -11.13 -3.96 -9.92
N ASN A 186 -11.60 -5.18 -9.66
CA ASN A 186 -11.36 -6.38 -10.47
C ASN A 186 -9.87 -6.77 -10.62
N ARG A 187 -8.98 -6.31 -9.73
CA ARG A 187 -7.56 -6.70 -9.70
C ARG A 187 -7.23 -7.44 -8.43
N THR A 188 -6.32 -8.40 -8.55
CA THR A 188 -5.78 -9.10 -7.38
C THR A 188 -4.96 -8.14 -6.54
N THR A 189 -5.42 -7.83 -5.33
CA THR A 189 -4.83 -6.79 -4.50
C THR A 189 -4.43 -7.32 -3.12
N LEU A 190 -3.19 -7.07 -2.74
CA LEU A 190 -2.69 -7.28 -1.38
C LEU A 190 -2.48 -5.90 -0.73
N VAL A 191 -3.11 -5.68 0.41
CA VAL A 191 -2.99 -4.44 1.18
C VAL A 191 -2.26 -4.71 2.49
N ILE A 192 -1.14 -4.05 2.72
CA ILE A 192 -0.51 -4.00 4.03
C ILE A 192 -0.93 -2.70 4.68
N ALA A 193 -1.68 -2.78 5.78
CA ALA A 193 -2.27 -1.61 6.40
C ALA A 193 -1.80 -1.41 7.84
N HIS A 194 -1.59 -0.14 8.17
CA HIS A 194 -1.44 0.36 9.53
C HIS A 194 -2.76 0.91 10.07
N ARG A 195 -3.55 1.55 9.21
CA ARG A 195 -4.87 2.09 9.56
C ARG A 195 -5.96 1.10 9.14
N LEU A 196 -6.72 0.62 10.11
CA LEU A 196 -7.77 -0.37 9.87
C LEU A 196 -8.95 0.21 9.06
N SER A 197 -9.15 1.53 9.11
CA SER A 197 -10.17 2.22 8.30
C SER A 197 -9.98 2.04 6.79
N THR A 198 -8.76 1.74 6.34
CA THR A 198 -8.45 1.58 4.92
C THR A 198 -8.85 0.22 4.33
N ILE A 199 -9.11 -0.76 5.20
CA ILE A 199 -9.28 -2.17 4.81
C ILE A 199 -10.65 -2.75 5.14
N ILE A 200 -11.59 -1.93 5.61
CA ILE A 200 -12.95 -2.35 6.00
C ILE A 200 -13.65 -3.11 4.87
N ASP A 201 -13.44 -2.66 3.63
CA ASP A 201 -14.07 -3.21 2.42
C ASP A 201 -13.23 -4.34 1.78
N SER A 202 -12.18 -4.84 2.45
CA SER A 202 -11.39 -5.97 1.93
C SER A 202 -12.20 -7.27 1.99
N ASP A 203 -12.04 -8.12 0.97
CA ASP A 203 -12.73 -9.42 0.90
C ASP A 203 -12.27 -10.36 2.04
N GLU A 204 -11.01 -10.26 2.44
CA GLU A 204 -10.44 -10.98 3.59
C GLU A 204 -9.41 -10.12 4.29
N ILE A 205 -9.40 -10.16 5.62
CA ILE A 205 -8.40 -9.54 6.48
C ILE A 205 -7.65 -10.64 7.22
N LEU A 206 -6.32 -10.57 7.18
CA LEU A 206 -5.40 -11.46 7.87
C LEU A 206 -4.71 -10.70 8.99
N VAL A 207 -4.84 -11.17 10.21
CA VAL A 207 -4.15 -10.59 11.37
C VAL A 207 -2.85 -11.35 11.58
N LEU A 208 -1.74 -10.64 11.39
CA LEU A 208 -0.40 -11.17 11.57
C LEU A 208 0.17 -10.74 12.93
N GLU A 209 0.56 -11.71 13.75
CA GLU A 209 1.21 -11.49 15.02
C GLU A 209 2.41 -12.43 15.17
N ALA A 210 3.57 -11.89 15.55
CA ALA A 210 4.81 -12.65 15.71
C ALA A 210 5.11 -13.63 14.53
N GLY A 211 4.90 -13.15 13.29
CA GLY A 211 5.15 -13.93 12.07
C GLY A 211 4.16 -15.06 11.78
N ARG A 212 2.99 -15.07 12.43
CA ARG A 212 1.91 -16.06 12.21
C ARG A 212 0.59 -15.36 11.92
N ILE A 213 -0.23 -15.96 11.09
CA ILE A 213 -1.64 -15.52 10.93
C ILE A 213 -2.41 -16.09 12.12
N VAL A 214 -2.92 -15.20 12.98
CA VAL A 214 -3.67 -15.58 14.20
C VAL A 214 -5.17 -15.47 14.03
N GLU A 215 -5.64 -14.58 13.14
CA GLU A 215 -7.06 -14.41 12.80
C GLU A 215 -7.20 -14.16 11.30
N ARG A 216 -8.34 -14.56 10.76
CA ARG A 216 -8.76 -14.25 9.39
C ARG A 216 -10.27 -14.15 9.28
N GLY A 217 -10.77 -13.30 8.39
CA GLY A 217 -12.20 -13.11 8.13
C GLY A 217 -12.49 -11.74 7.54
N ALA A 218 -13.78 -11.45 7.35
CA ALA A 218 -14.24 -10.12 6.99
C ALA A 218 -14.21 -9.19 8.21
N HIS A 219 -14.24 -7.87 7.98
CA HIS A 219 -14.21 -6.86 9.04
C HIS A 219 -15.28 -7.11 10.13
N SER A 220 -16.54 -7.36 9.73
CA SER A 220 -17.63 -7.62 10.65
C SER A 220 -17.41 -8.88 11.50
N GLU A 221 -16.97 -9.97 10.87
CA GLU A 221 -16.72 -11.25 11.56
C GLU A 221 -15.61 -11.13 12.61
N LEU A 222 -14.53 -10.40 12.25
CA LEU A 222 -13.40 -10.18 13.15
C LEU A 222 -13.74 -9.27 14.33
N LEU A 223 -14.69 -8.34 14.16
CA LEU A 223 -15.20 -7.53 15.28
C LEU A 223 -16.05 -8.37 16.26
N GLU A 224 -16.90 -9.27 15.75
CA GLU A 224 -17.73 -10.16 16.55
C GLU A 224 -16.91 -11.16 17.37
N THR A 225 -15.75 -11.59 16.85
CA THR A 225 -14.86 -12.55 17.52
C THR A 225 -14.20 -11.96 18.79
N ASP A 226 -14.18 -10.62 18.95
CA ASP A 226 -13.53 -9.89 20.03
C ASP A 226 -12.04 -10.24 20.27
N GLY A 227 -11.35 -10.59 19.19
CA GLY A 227 -9.97 -11.03 19.18
C GLY A 227 -8.94 -9.92 19.12
N VAL A 228 -7.80 -10.20 18.49
CA VAL A 228 -6.70 -9.25 18.29
C VAL A 228 -7.14 -8.10 17.40
N TYR A 229 -7.86 -8.40 16.31
CA TYR A 229 -8.39 -7.40 15.39
C TYR A 229 -9.31 -6.39 16.07
N ALA A 230 -10.29 -6.88 16.82
CA ALA A 230 -11.27 -6.03 17.52
C ALA A 230 -10.58 -5.11 18.54
N LYS A 231 -9.55 -5.61 19.26
CA LYS A 231 -8.75 -4.81 20.19
C LYS A 231 -7.95 -3.73 19.47
N MET A 232 -7.36 -4.05 18.31
CA MET A 232 -6.64 -3.07 17.48
C MET A 232 -7.60 -2.00 16.96
N TRP A 233 -8.80 -2.40 16.51
CA TRP A 233 -9.84 -1.50 16.03
C TRP A 233 -10.25 -0.49 17.10
N ARG A 234 -10.64 -0.97 18.30
CA ARG A 234 -11.01 -0.09 19.41
C ARG A 234 -9.94 0.92 19.75
N ARG A 235 -8.68 0.49 19.86
CA ARG A 235 -7.55 1.41 20.12
C ARG A 235 -7.41 2.49 19.05
N GLN A 236 -7.61 2.16 17.77
CA GLN A 236 -7.54 3.15 16.70
C GLN A 236 -8.74 4.12 16.75
N GLN A 237 -9.92 3.65 17.09
CA GLN A 237 -11.12 4.50 17.27
C GLN A 237 -10.92 5.48 18.44
N GLU A 238 -10.49 4.97 19.59
CA GLU A 238 -10.19 5.79 20.78
C GLU A 238 -9.14 6.87 20.48
N ALA A 239 -8.07 6.52 19.78
CA ALA A 239 -7.04 7.47 19.38
C ALA A 239 -7.59 8.54 18.41
N ALA A 240 -8.40 8.15 17.43
CA ALA A 240 -9.01 9.08 16.48
C ALA A 240 -10.03 10.03 17.15
N GLU A 241 -10.79 9.56 18.13
CA GLU A 241 -11.71 10.39 18.92
C GLU A 241 -10.96 11.38 19.81
N ALA A 242 -9.89 10.92 20.48
CA ALA A 242 -9.03 11.80 21.29
C ALA A 242 -8.38 12.90 20.45
N GLU A 243 -7.90 12.57 19.24
CA GLU A 243 -7.31 13.54 18.30
C GLU A 243 -8.34 14.57 17.83
N LYS A 244 -9.57 14.16 17.52
CA LYS A 244 -10.66 15.08 17.17
C LYS A 244 -11.04 16.00 18.31
N THR A 245 -11.12 15.47 19.54
CA THR A 245 -11.43 16.24 20.73
C THR A 245 -10.36 17.28 21.00
N LEU A 246 -9.09 16.90 20.87
CA LEU A 246 -7.95 17.81 21.04
C LEU A 246 -7.96 18.93 19.98
N ALA A 247 -8.18 18.56 18.71
CA ALA A 247 -8.28 19.53 17.61
C ALA A 247 -9.43 20.51 17.81
N GLY A 248 -10.59 20.05 18.29
CA GLY A 248 -11.73 20.88 18.67
C GLY A 248 -11.39 21.85 19.80
N ALA A 249 -10.74 21.39 20.87
CA ALA A 249 -10.34 22.21 22.00
C ALA A 249 -9.30 23.27 21.64
N ILE A 250 -8.41 23.00 20.67
CA ILE A 250 -7.47 23.98 20.12
C ILE A 250 -8.20 25.03 19.27
N ALA A 251 -9.15 24.60 18.41
CA ALA A 251 -9.95 25.49 17.57
C ALA A 251 -10.82 26.44 18.41
N ASP A 252 -11.37 25.96 19.53
CA ASP A 252 -12.18 26.75 20.46
C ASP A 252 -11.33 27.63 21.41
N GLY A 253 -10.00 27.65 21.27
CA GLY A 253 -9.09 28.47 22.06
C GLY A 253 -8.92 28.02 23.53
N ALA A 254 -9.42 26.84 23.88
CA ALA A 254 -9.32 26.26 25.23
C ALA A 254 -7.92 25.72 25.54
N LEU A 255 -7.11 25.42 24.49
CA LEU A 255 -5.72 24.95 24.60
C LEU A 255 -4.84 25.74 23.60
N ARG A 256 -3.67 26.19 24.05
CA ARG A 256 -2.66 26.77 23.15
C ARG A 256 -1.75 25.63 22.64
N PRO A 257 -1.42 25.58 21.34
CA PRO A 257 -0.41 24.65 20.85
C PRO A 257 0.93 24.97 21.52
N THR A 258 1.55 23.96 22.13
CA THR A 258 2.93 24.05 22.68
C THR A 258 3.97 23.95 21.59
#